data_d3424e31435a4436aee7c4a588412eeb
#
_entry.id   d3424e31435a4436aee7c4a588412eeb
#
_cell.length_a   1.000
_cell.length_b   1.000
_cell.length_c   1.000
_cell.angle_alpha   90.00
_cell.angle_beta   90.00
_cell.angle_gamma   90.00
#
_symmetry.space_group_name_H-M   'P 1'
#
loop_
_entity.id
_entity.type
_entity.pdbx_description
1 polymer ?
#
loop_
_entity_poly.entity_id
_entity_poly.type
_entity_poly.pdbx_seq_one_letter_code
_entity_poly.pdbx_strand_id
1 'polypeptide(L)'
;DFDNQTDFEFVFQIGEAPAIDIKLSEKDKLTYYNIEISKEMHDNFRSNYLRRFGRLVEVETVEADEALSGTLDNGDMRVEDAYVGLISMSDDERKPFIGKKVGDKMSVNVNELFKSESQRAAILGVKAEELAEIKPQFELEITKIRRFAEPELNEEFFKMAFPAGKVADEKGLDEFIDAQ
;
A
#
# COMPACT_ATOMS: atom_id res chain seq x y z
N ASP A 1 7.41 59.93 -8.74
CA ASP A 1 7.98 60.18 -10.08
C ASP A 1 9.48 60.38 -9.91
N PHE A 2 10.27 59.37 -10.20
CA PHE A 2 11.71 59.33 -9.93
C PHE A 2 12.50 60.23 -10.90
N ASP A 3 11.92 60.63 -11.99
CA ASP A 3 12.61 61.39 -13.04
C ASP A 3 12.70 62.89 -12.74
N ASN A 4 11.88 63.42 -11.80
CA ASN A 4 11.79 64.86 -11.49
C ASN A 4 12.08 65.21 -10.03
N GLN A 5 12.48 64.27 -9.21
CA GLN A 5 12.77 64.47 -7.79
C GLN A 5 14.22 64.19 -7.52
N THR A 6 14.94 65.16 -6.93
CA THR A 6 16.37 65.09 -6.59
C THR A 6 16.60 64.71 -5.14
N ASP A 7 15.57 64.84 -4.27
CA ASP A 7 15.64 64.52 -2.85
C ASP A 7 14.59 63.50 -2.51
N PHE A 8 15.02 62.38 -1.90
CA PHE A 8 14.16 61.28 -1.44
C PHE A 8 14.27 61.12 0.05
N GLU A 9 13.14 61.09 0.76
CA GLU A 9 13.10 60.76 2.17
C GLU A 9 12.58 59.31 2.35
N PHE A 10 13.36 58.45 2.97
CA PHE A 10 12.97 57.09 3.26
C PHE A 10 12.82 56.93 4.77
N VAL A 11 11.63 56.52 5.23
CA VAL A 11 11.35 56.27 6.62
C VAL A 11 11.36 54.75 6.86
N PHE A 12 12.25 54.28 7.73
CA PHE A 12 12.34 52.89 8.11
C PHE A 12 11.90 52.71 9.58
N GLN A 13 11.09 51.72 9.84
CA GLN A 13 10.83 51.27 11.21
C GLN A 13 11.84 50.15 11.54
N ILE A 14 12.70 50.43 12.50
CA ILE A 14 13.67 49.46 12.97
C ILE A 14 13.24 48.98 14.34
N GLY A 15 13.10 47.68 14.49
CA GLY A 15 12.87 47.00 15.77
C GLY A 15 14.12 46.27 16.20
N GLU A 16 14.59 46.55 17.41
CA GLU A 16 15.64 45.74 18.03
C GLU A 16 15.03 44.56 18.78
N ALA A 17 15.54 43.36 18.53
CA ALA A 17 15.21 42.20 19.34
C ALA A 17 15.89 42.32 20.71
N PRO A 18 15.19 42.12 21.82
CA PRO A 18 15.81 42.15 23.15
C PRO A 18 16.88 41.04 23.24
N ALA A 19 17.97 41.33 23.92
CA ALA A 19 18.97 40.30 24.23
C ALA A 19 18.33 39.22 25.12
N ILE A 20 18.28 38.01 24.60
CA ILE A 20 17.75 36.85 25.30
C ILE A 20 18.94 36.13 25.96
N ASP A 21 19.04 36.24 27.31
CA ASP A 21 20.04 35.49 28.08
C ASP A 21 19.36 34.26 28.73
N ILE A 22 19.40 33.12 28.00
CA ILE A 22 18.89 31.85 28.51
C ILE A 22 20.03 31.10 29.20
N LYS A 23 19.94 30.94 30.51
CA LYS A 23 20.86 30.14 31.30
C LYS A 23 20.16 28.84 31.72
N LEU A 24 20.57 27.74 31.08
CA LEU A 24 20.14 26.42 31.54
C LEU A 24 20.87 26.05 32.81
N SER A 25 20.16 25.55 33.80
CA SER A 25 20.64 25.13 35.09
C SER A 25 20.22 23.69 35.39
N GLU A 26 20.82 23.08 36.39
CA GLU A 26 20.43 21.74 36.88
C GLU A 26 18.98 21.65 37.41
N LYS A 27 18.30 22.80 37.58
CA LYS A 27 16.90 22.86 37.99
C LYS A 27 15.92 22.80 36.82
N ASP A 28 16.40 22.99 35.61
CA ASP A 28 15.58 22.95 34.41
C ASP A 28 15.29 21.50 34.04
N LYS A 29 14.00 21.14 34.02
CA LYS A 29 13.56 19.80 33.70
C LYS A 29 13.15 19.78 32.24
N LEU A 30 13.86 18.99 31.45
CA LEU A 30 13.46 18.64 30.11
C LEU A 30 12.80 17.26 30.10
N THR A 31 11.62 17.17 29.54
CA THR A 31 10.96 15.88 29.35
C THR A 31 11.66 15.17 28.20
N TYR A 32 12.28 14.03 28.49
CA TYR A 32 12.86 13.15 27.51
C TYR A 32 11.87 12.00 27.25
N TYR A 33 11.52 11.81 25.99
CA TYR A 33 10.66 10.71 25.56
C TYR A 33 11.52 9.58 25.00
N ASN A 34 11.37 8.40 25.57
CA ASN A 34 11.92 7.18 25.00
C ASN A 34 10.86 6.57 24.09
N ILE A 35 11.21 6.32 22.83
CA ILE A 35 10.31 5.68 21.88
C ILE A 35 10.55 4.18 22.00
N GLU A 36 9.52 3.45 22.43
CA GLU A 36 9.54 2.00 22.45
C GLU A 36 8.80 1.46 21.23
N ILE A 37 9.45 0.58 20.49
CA ILE A 37 8.85 -0.10 19.34
C ILE A 37 7.98 -1.24 19.87
N SER A 38 6.67 -1.20 19.58
CA SER A 38 5.78 -2.30 19.93
C SER A 38 6.06 -3.51 19.02
N LYS A 39 5.77 -4.71 19.55
CA LYS A 39 5.87 -5.93 18.75
C LYS A 39 5.08 -5.85 17.44
N GLU A 40 3.89 -5.25 17.48
CA GLU A 40 3.05 -5.05 16.29
C GLU A 40 3.74 -4.16 15.24
N MET A 41 4.41 -3.09 15.67
CA MET A 41 5.17 -2.22 14.75
C MET A 41 6.34 -2.98 14.12
N HIS A 42 7.08 -3.76 14.92
CA HIS A 42 8.17 -4.59 14.46
C HIS A 42 7.69 -5.62 13.43
N ASP A 43 6.64 -6.37 13.74
CA ASP A 43 6.07 -7.40 12.86
C ASP A 43 5.54 -6.79 11.56
N ASN A 44 4.88 -5.65 11.62
CA ASN A 44 4.41 -4.92 10.44
C ASN A 44 5.56 -4.43 9.55
N PHE A 45 6.62 -3.89 10.15
CA PHE A 45 7.79 -3.46 9.41
C PHE A 45 8.49 -4.65 8.74
N ARG A 46 8.66 -5.76 9.48
CA ARG A 46 9.22 -7.02 8.97
C ARG A 46 8.43 -7.53 7.76
N SER A 47 7.12 -7.66 7.88
CA SER A 47 6.26 -8.11 6.79
C SER A 47 6.35 -7.19 5.58
N ASN A 48 6.31 -5.88 5.77
CA ASN A 48 6.45 -4.91 4.69
C ASN A 48 7.83 -4.98 4.02
N TYR A 49 8.89 -5.23 4.79
CA TYR A 49 10.22 -5.39 4.25
C TYR A 49 10.34 -6.68 3.42
N LEU A 50 9.87 -7.81 3.95
CA LEU A 50 9.90 -9.11 3.27
C LEU A 50 9.04 -9.12 1.99
N ARG A 51 7.93 -8.38 1.97
CA ARG A 51 7.08 -8.25 0.78
C ARG A 51 7.82 -7.74 -0.45
N ARG A 52 8.91 -6.99 -0.31
CA ARG A 52 9.72 -6.52 -1.44
C ARG A 52 10.47 -7.64 -2.16
N PHE A 53 10.72 -8.75 -1.46
CA PHE A 53 11.48 -9.89 -1.96
C PHE A 53 10.61 -11.14 -2.19
N GLY A 54 9.33 -11.05 -1.88
CA GLY A 54 8.38 -12.12 -2.10
C GLY A 54 8.01 -12.27 -3.57
N ARG A 55 7.32 -13.36 -3.87
CA ARG A 55 6.85 -13.66 -5.21
C ARG A 55 5.39 -14.09 -5.21
N LEU A 56 4.72 -13.83 -6.33
CA LEU A 56 3.39 -14.39 -6.57
C LEU A 56 3.54 -15.84 -7.02
N VAL A 57 2.91 -16.75 -6.28
CA VAL A 57 2.82 -18.17 -6.61
C VAL A 57 1.39 -18.51 -7.00
N GLU A 58 1.24 -19.40 -7.98
CA GLU A 58 -0.07 -19.92 -8.34
C GLU A 58 -0.52 -20.96 -7.31
N VAL A 59 -1.77 -20.86 -6.89
CA VAL A 59 -2.42 -21.78 -5.95
C VAL A 59 -3.77 -22.22 -6.52
N GLU A 60 -4.31 -23.33 -6.02
CA GLU A 60 -5.54 -23.88 -6.56
C GLU A 60 -6.79 -23.38 -5.83
N THR A 61 -6.65 -22.91 -4.59
CA THR A 61 -7.79 -22.55 -3.73
C THR A 61 -7.57 -21.21 -3.06
N VAL A 62 -8.63 -20.42 -2.95
CA VAL A 62 -8.66 -19.16 -2.20
C VAL A 62 -8.77 -19.45 -0.70
N GLU A 63 -7.84 -18.92 0.09
CA GLU A 63 -7.82 -19.10 1.55
C GLU A 63 -7.95 -17.77 2.31
N ALA A 64 -7.43 -16.66 1.76
CA ALA A 64 -7.41 -15.38 2.45
C ALA A 64 -7.50 -14.17 1.50
N ASP A 65 -6.36 -13.59 1.14
CA ASP A 65 -6.23 -12.30 0.46
C ASP A 65 -5.56 -12.42 -0.92
N GLU A 66 -5.73 -13.57 -1.55
CA GLU A 66 -5.16 -13.86 -2.87
C GLU A 66 -5.63 -12.86 -3.93
N ALA A 67 -4.87 -12.81 -5.01
CA ALA A 67 -5.25 -12.14 -6.23
C ALA A 67 -5.84 -13.16 -7.23
N LEU A 68 -7.02 -12.87 -7.71
CA LEU A 68 -7.71 -13.71 -8.70
C LEU A 68 -7.57 -13.08 -10.09
N SER A 69 -7.43 -13.92 -11.10
CA SER A 69 -7.75 -13.57 -12.49
C SER A 69 -8.91 -14.41 -12.95
N GLY A 70 -9.80 -13.83 -13.71
CA GLY A 70 -10.97 -14.57 -14.18
C GLY A 70 -11.61 -13.93 -15.39
N THR A 71 -12.58 -14.62 -15.95
CA THR A 71 -13.42 -14.13 -17.02
C THR A 71 -14.72 -13.61 -16.42
N LEU A 72 -15.09 -12.38 -16.73
CA LEU A 72 -16.36 -11.77 -16.42
C LEU A 72 -17.28 -11.84 -17.65
N ASP A 73 -18.45 -12.40 -17.51
CA ASP A 73 -19.42 -12.53 -18.60
C ASP A 73 -20.83 -12.17 -18.10
N ASN A 74 -21.54 -11.26 -18.78
CA ASN A 74 -22.93 -10.92 -18.48
C ASN A 74 -23.88 -11.18 -19.66
N GLY A 75 -23.43 -11.92 -20.67
CA GLY A 75 -24.16 -12.25 -21.87
C GLY A 75 -24.10 -11.17 -22.97
N ASP A 76 -23.93 -9.89 -22.59
CA ASP A 76 -23.76 -8.78 -23.53
C ASP A 76 -22.28 -8.41 -23.71
N MET A 77 -21.47 -8.67 -22.68
CA MET A 77 -20.05 -8.34 -22.61
C MET A 77 -19.27 -9.48 -21.94
N ARG A 78 -18.08 -9.76 -22.48
CA ARG A 78 -17.11 -10.71 -21.93
C ARG A 78 -15.74 -10.05 -21.77
N VAL A 79 -15.20 -10.14 -20.57
CA VAL A 79 -13.87 -9.59 -20.23
C VAL A 79 -13.00 -10.74 -19.76
N GLU A 80 -11.91 -10.97 -20.45
CA GLU A 80 -10.91 -11.98 -20.06
C GLU A 80 -9.84 -11.37 -19.16
N ASP A 81 -9.21 -12.20 -18.32
CA ASP A 81 -8.14 -11.83 -17.41
C ASP A 81 -8.49 -10.66 -16.46
N ALA A 82 -9.78 -10.49 -16.12
CA ALA A 82 -10.20 -9.50 -15.14
C ALA A 82 -9.51 -9.76 -13.78
N TYR A 83 -8.81 -8.75 -13.27
CA TYR A 83 -8.08 -8.84 -12.01
C TYR A 83 -8.97 -8.50 -10.82
N VAL A 84 -9.04 -9.39 -9.84
CA VAL A 84 -9.78 -9.22 -8.59
C VAL A 84 -8.82 -9.41 -7.41
N GLY A 85 -8.41 -8.31 -6.77
CA GLY A 85 -7.50 -8.32 -5.63
C GLY A 85 -8.27 -8.42 -4.30
N LEU A 86 -8.28 -9.57 -3.66
CA LEU A 86 -8.99 -9.76 -2.40
C LEU A 86 -8.35 -9.01 -1.23
N ILE A 87 -7.07 -8.66 -1.32
CA ILE A 87 -6.35 -7.91 -0.29
C ILE A 87 -6.97 -6.54 0.02
N SER A 88 -7.61 -5.91 -0.96
CA SER A 88 -8.27 -4.61 -0.81
C SER A 88 -9.71 -4.69 -0.29
N MET A 89 -10.24 -5.89 -0.12
CA MET A 89 -11.60 -6.13 0.33
C MET A 89 -11.67 -6.31 1.85
N SER A 90 -12.80 -5.95 2.44
CA SER A 90 -13.11 -6.29 3.83
C SER A 90 -13.34 -7.80 3.98
N ASP A 91 -13.28 -8.29 5.22
CA ASP A 91 -13.49 -9.71 5.50
C ASP A 91 -14.86 -10.21 5.02
N ASP A 92 -15.91 -9.39 5.13
CA ASP A 92 -17.24 -9.74 4.67
C ASP A 92 -17.32 -9.84 3.14
N GLU A 93 -16.62 -8.97 2.43
CA GLU A 93 -16.56 -8.98 0.96
C GLU A 93 -15.75 -10.17 0.43
N ARG A 94 -14.77 -10.66 1.18
CA ARG A 94 -13.94 -11.83 0.83
C ARG A 94 -14.66 -13.16 1.04
N LYS A 95 -15.58 -13.25 2.00
CA LYS A 95 -16.27 -14.50 2.36
C LYS A 95 -16.79 -15.33 1.17
N PRO A 96 -17.44 -14.73 0.14
CA PRO A 96 -17.95 -15.49 -1.00
C PRO A 96 -16.85 -16.16 -1.85
N PHE A 97 -15.61 -15.67 -1.76
CA PHE A 97 -14.48 -16.18 -2.53
C PHE A 97 -13.72 -17.28 -1.78
N ILE A 98 -13.76 -17.28 -0.46
CA ILE A 98 -13.03 -18.25 0.35
C ILE A 98 -13.48 -19.68 0.00
N GLY A 99 -12.48 -20.56 -0.22
CA GLY A 99 -12.69 -21.96 -0.61
C GLY A 99 -12.98 -22.17 -2.10
N LYS A 100 -13.11 -21.11 -2.90
CA LYS A 100 -13.25 -21.21 -4.35
C LYS A 100 -11.96 -21.69 -5.00
N LYS A 101 -12.08 -22.38 -6.13
CA LYS A 101 -10.99 -22.98 -6.88
C LYS A 101 -10.90 -22.42 -8.28
N VAL A 102 -9.80 -22.68 -8.93
CA VAL A 102 -9.65 -22.45 -10.36
C VAL A 102 -10.71 -23.27 -11.11
N GLY A 103 -11.43 -22.62 -12.02
CA GLY A 103 -12.56 -23.18 -12.76
C GLY A 103 -13.94 -22.95 -12.12
N ASP A 104 -14.00 -22.50 -10.86
CA ASP A 104 -15.27 -22.19 -10.22
C ASP A 104 -15.89 -20.92 -10.83
N LYS A 105 -17.24 -20.96 -10.87
CA LYS A 105 -18.06 -19.86 -11.34
C LYS A 105 -18.88 -19.29 -10.22
N MET A 106 -19.06 -17.98 -10.22
CA MET A 106 -19.90 -17.30 -9.25
C MET A 106 -20.50 -16.02 -9.84
N SER A 107 -21.71 -15.68 -9.39
CA SER A 107 -22.34 -14.41 -9.76
C SER A 107 -21.77 -13.28 -8.90
N VAL A 108 -21.33 -12.20 -9.53
CA VAL A 108 -20.78 -11.03 -8.87
C VAL A 108 -21.43 -9.75 -9.38
N ASN A 109 -21.56 -8.76 -8.51
CA ASN A 109 -21.95 -7.42 -8.90
C ASN A 109 -20.69 -6.57 -9.05
N VAL A 110 -20.35 -6.14 -10.27
CA VAL A 110 -19.12 -5.39 -10.53
C VAL A 110 -19.06 -4.03 -9.84
N ASN A 111 -20.22 -3.46 -9.46
CA ASN A 111 -20.26 -2.20 -8.71
C ASN A 111 -19.85 -2.39 -7.25
N GLU A 112 -20.11 -3.57 -6.68
CA GLU A 112 -19.69 -3.95 -5.34
C GLU A 112 -18.27 -4.48 -5.34
N LEU A 113 -17.91 -5.24 -6.38
CA LEU A 113 -16.60 -5.84 -6.54
C LEU A 113 -15.51 -4.76 -6.76
N PHE A 114 -15.82 -3.74 -7.55
CA PHE A 114 -14.91 -2.64 -7.87
C PHE A 114 -15.52 -1.29 -7.47
N LYS A 115 -15.19 -0.79 -6.29
CA LYS A 115 -15.78 0.42 -5.72
C LYS A 115 -15.46 1.69 -6.53
N SER A 116 -14.28 1.74 -7.14
CA SER A 116 -13.85 2.87 -7.96
C SER A 116 -14.41 2.79 -9.37
N GLU A 117 -15.06 3.86 -9.81
CA GLU A 117 -15.59 4.00 -11.18
C GLU A 117 -14.49 3.89 -12.24
N SER A 118 -13.34 4.52 -11.98
CA SER A 118 -12.16 4.43 -12.86
C SER A 118 -11.62 3.01 -12.95
N GLN A 119 -11.64 2.25 -11.84
CA GLN A 119 -11.23 0.86 -11.82
C GLN A 119 -12.20 -0.02 -12.61
N ARG A 120 -13.53 0.18 -12.43
CA ARG A 120 -14.54 -0.53 -13.22
C ARG A 120 -14.37 -0.29 -14.72
N ALA A 121 -14.24 0.98 -15.11
CA ALA A 121 -14.03 1.35 -16.51
C ALA A 121 -12.79 0.68 -17.10
N ALA A 122 -11.67 0.71 -16.36
CA ALA A 122 -10.41 0.08 -16.79
C ALA A 122 -10.52 -1.44 -16.93
N ILE A 123 -11.15 -2.12 -15.96
CA ILE A 123 -11.30 -3.59 -15.98
C ILE A 123 -12.27 -4.03 -17.08
N LEU A 124 -13.40 -3.31 -17.23
CA LEU A 124 -14.37 -3.62 -18.28
C LEU A 124 -13.94 -3.14 -19.67
N GLY A 125 -12.87 -2.36 -19.78
CA GLY A 125 -12.36 -1.86 -21.04
C GLY A 125 -13.28 -0.83 -21.72
N VAL A 126 -14.05 -0.06 -20.94
CA VAL A 126 -15.04 0.91 -21.40
C VAL A 126 -14.73 2.31 -20.86
N LYS A 127 -15.39 3.32 -21.38
CA LYS A 127 -15.31 4.68 -20.82
C LYS A 127 -16.23 4.80 -19.60
N ALA A 128 -15.90 5.72 -18.67
CA ALA A 128 -16.69 5.95 -17.47
C ALA A 128 -18.17 6.28 -17.78
N GLU A 129 -18.41 7.00 -18.86
CA GLU A 129 -19.75 7.41 -19.32
C GLU A 129 -20.61 6.20 -19.75
N GLU A 130 -19.98 5.13 -20.22
CA GLU A 130 -20.65 3.91 -20.70
C GLU A 130 -21.00 2.94 -19.57
N LEU A 131 -20.40 3.11 -18.38
CA LEU A 131 -20.65 2.22 -17.23
C LEU A 131 -22.12 2.19 -16.79
N ALA A 132 -22.86 3.30 -16.97
CA ALA A 132 -24.27 3.39 -16.59
C ALA A 132 -25.17 2.50 -17.45
N GLU A 133 -24.74 2.13 -18.64
CA GLU A 133 -25.49 1.28 -19.58
C GLU A 133 -25.21 -0.20 -19.38
N ILE A 134 -24.17 -0.54 -18.63
CA ILE A 134 -23.74 -1.93 -18.42
C ILE A 134 -24.50 -2.57 -17.26
N LYS A 135 -25.09 -3.73 -17.51
CA LYS A 135 -25.71 -4.54 -16.45
C LYS A 135 -24.64 -4.95 -15.44
N PRO A 136 -24.81 -4.65 -14.14
CA PRO A 136 -23.76 -4.85 -13.15
C PRO A 136 -23.55 -6.31 -12.72
N GLN A 137 -24.46 -7.22 -13.06
CA GLN A 137 -24.37 -8.64 -12.73
C GLN A 137 -23.55 -9.38 -13.78
N PHE A 138 -22.47 -10.00 -13.35
CA PHE A 138 -21.59 -10.82 -14.16
C PHE A 138 -21.44 -12.20 -13.54
N GLU A 139 -21.23 -13.21 -14.37
CA GLU A 139 -20.64 -14.48 -13.97
C GLU A 139 -19.13 -14.34 -13.99
N LEU A 140 -18.47 -14.53 -12.86
CA LEU A 140 -17.01 -14.60 -12.75
C LEU A 140 -16.59 -16.07 -12.78
N GLU A 141 -15.83 -16.46 -13.77
CA GLU A 141 -15.13 -17.75 -13.84
C GLU A 141 -13.67 -17.54 -13.45
N ILE A 142 -13.22 -18.15 -12.37
CA ILE A 142 -11.86 -18.01 -11.84
C ILE A 142 -10.91 -18.82 -12.73
N THR A 143 -9.95 -18.15 -13.37
CA THR A 143 -8.97 -18.79 -14.26
C THR A 143 -7.63 -19.00 -13.56
N LYS A 144 -7.24 -18.11 -12.64
CA LYS A 144 -5.99 -18.19 -11.88
C LYS A 144 -6.18 -17.62 -10.49
N ILE A 145 -5.51 -18.24 -9.53
CA ILE A 145 -5.42 -17.76 -8.16
C ILE A 145 -3.94 -17.60 -7.85
N ARG A 146 -3.55 -16.40 -7.37
CA ARG A 146 -2.17 -16.11 -7.02
C ARG A 146 -2.10 -15.64 -5.59
N ARG A 147 -1.20 -16.26 -4.83
CA ARG A 147 -0.88 -15.88 -3.46
C ARG A 147 0.49 -15.22 -3.41
N PHE A 148 0.60 -14.20 -2.61
CA PHE A 148 1.91 -13.67 -2.27
C PHE A 148 2.60 -14.63 -1.30
N ALA A 149 3.70 -15.21 -1.74
CA ALA A 149 4.56 -16.04 -0.89
C ALA A 149 5.72 -15.18 -0.38
N GLU A 150 5.88 -15.13 0.93
CA GLU A 150 7.05 -14.53 1.55
C GLU A 150 8.31 -15.27 1.10
N PRO A 151 9.46 -14.59 1.02
CA PRO A 151 10.72 -15.24 0.69
C PRO A 151 11.13 -16.19 1.81
N GLU A 152 11.74 -17.30 1.45
CA GLU A 152 12.42 -18.14 2.43
C GLU A 152 13.65 -17.40 2.96
N LEU A 153 13.78 -17.30 4.28
CA LEU A 153 14.91 -16.63 4.96
C LEU A 153 16.17 -17.52 4.94
N ASN A 154 16.65 -17.77 3.73
CA ASN A 154 17.84 -18.57 3.48
C ASN A 154 19.05 -17.68 3.13
N GLU A 155 20.24 -18.31 3.00
CA GLU A 155 21.48 -17.58 2.70
C GLU A 155 21.41 -16.77 1.40
N GLU A 156 20.66 -17.26 0.41
CA GLU A 156 20.48 -16.60 -0.88
C GLU A 156 19.65 -15.30 -0.73
N PHE A 157 18.58 -15.37 0.07
CA PHE A 157 17.79 -14.19 0.44
C PHE A 157 18.65 -13.12 1.11
N PHE A 158 19.43 -13.49 2.14
CA PHE A 158 20.26 -12.53 2.87
C PHE A 158 21.34 -11.90 1.99
N LYS A 159 21.93 -12.64 1.07
CA LYS A 159 22.88 -12.08 0.09
C LYS A 159 22.23 -11.10 -0.87
N MET A 160 20.99 -11.37 -1.28
CA MET A 160 20.25 -10.50 -2.19
C MET A 160 19.73 -9.25 -1.48
N ALA A 161 19.14 -9.42 -0.31
CA ALA A 161 18.54 -8.32 0.45
C ALA A 161 19.58 -7.41 1.12
N PHE A 162 20.73 -7.98 1.52
CA PHE A 162 21.81 -7.30 2.23
C PHE A 162 23.17 -7.54 1.56
N PRO A 163 23.40 -6.99 0.35
CA PRO A 163 24.64 -7.26 -0.40
C PRO A 163 25.91 -6.80 0.32
N ALA A 164 25.80 -5.90 1.31
CA ALA A 164 26.91 -5.49 2.16
C ALA A 164 27.28 -6.49 3.25
N GLY A 165 26.58 -7.63 3.36
CA GLY A 165 26.86 -8.70 4.30
C GLY A 165 26.62 -8.37 5.78
N LYS A 166 25.91 -7.28 6.08
CA LYS A 166 25.63 -6.85 7.46
C LYS A 166 24.60 -7.71 8.19
N VAL A 167 23.73 -8.37 7.43
CA VAL A 167 22.67 -9.25 7.92
C VAL A 167 22.83 -10.59 7.20
N ALA A 168 23.00 -11.68 7.95
CA ALA A 168 23.26 -13.00 7.40
C ALA A 168 22.25 -14.06 7.84
N ASP A 169 21.42 -13.73 8.83
CA ASP A 169 20.42 -14.61 9.41
C ASP A 169 19.20 -13.83 9.91
N GLU A 170 18.20 -14.55 10.39
CA GLU A 170 16.94 -14.00 10.88
C GLU A 170 17.15 -13.10 12.10
N LYS A 171 18.07 -13.47 13.00
CA LYS A 171 18.38 -12.63 14.17
C LYS A 171 18.99 -11.29 13.76
N GLY A 172 19.90 -11.30 12.81
CA GLY A 172 20.48 -10.08 12.25
C GLY A 172 19.43 -9.20 11.53
N LEU A 173 18.40 -9.82 10.94
CA LEU A 173 17.27 -9.11 10.35
C LEU A 173 16.45 -8.38 11.41
N ASP A 174 16.13 -9.05 12.53
CA ASP A 174 15.37 -8.45 13.62
C ASP A 174 16.18 -7.30 14.27
N GLU A 175 17.48 -7.49 14.52
CA GLU A 175 18.37 -6.43 15.01
C GLU A 175 18.45 -5.23 14.03
N PHE A 176 18.43 -5.50 12.74
CA PHE A 176 18.38 -4.46 11.70
C PHE A 176 17.07 -3.68 11.74
N ILE A 177 15.94 -4.37 11.94
CA ILE A 177 14.61 -3.75 12.03
C ILE A 177 14.51 -2.87 13.28
N ASP A 178 15.00 -3.36 14.42
CA ASP A 178 15.01 -2.61 15.69
C ASP A 178 15.86 -1.33 15.62
N ALA A 179 16.82 -1.27 14.69
CA ALA A 179 17.71 -0.13 14.50
C ALA A 179 17.18 0.93 13.51
N GLN A 180 16.02 0.72 12.85
CA GLN A 180 15.42 1.65 11.89
C GLN A 180 14.45 2.63 12.57
#